data_d9d7b380312154cfc23bb29a1aac1280
#
_entry.id   d9d7b380312154cfc23bb29a1aac1280
#
_cell.length_a   1.000
_cell.length_b   1.000
_cell.length_c   1.000
_cell.angle_alpha   90.00
_cell.angle_beta   90.00
_cell.angle_gamma   90.00
#
_symmetry.space_group_name_H-M   'P 1'
#
loop_
_entity.id
_entity.type
_entity.pdbx_description
1 polymer ?
#
loop_
_entity_poly.entity_id
_entity_poly.type
_entity_poly.pdbx_seq_one_letter_code
_entity_poly.pdbx_strand_id
1 'polypeptide(L)'
;MTYTAYNRRTKTSSFERYLTVTFVLLLLTVILFVVLFTKTGTAEPEYKCYKKLVSVKIEQGDSLWSIATEYYSPECGDLHNYIDEIKDTNNLSGDTIHSGSYILVPYYLYADISE
;
A
#
# COMPACT_ATOMS: atom_id res chain seq x y z
N MET A 1 2.60 -49.50 -61.35
CA MET A 1 3.08 -49.36 -59.97
C MET A 1 2.26 -48.30 -59.29
N THR A 2 1.35 -48.71 -58.48
CA THR A 2 0.47 -47.79 -57.68
C THR A 2 1.10 -47.59 -56.31
N TYR A 3 1.62 -46.40 -56.08
CA TYR A 3 2.06 -46.00 -54.76
C TYR A 3 0.82 -45.69 -53.90
N THR A 4 0.52 -46.57 -52.97
CA THR A 4 -0.46 -46.30 -51.93
C THR A 4 0.23 -45.44 -50.87
N ALA A 5 -0.05 -44.14 -50.90
CA ALA A 5 0.35 -43.26 -49.81
C ALA A 5 -0.37 -43.75 -48.55
N TYR A 6 0.37 -44.44 -47.67
CA TYR A 6 -0.11 -44.82 -46.35
C TYR A 6 -0.18 -43.56 -45.49
N ASN A 7 -1.38 -42.97 -45.50
CA ASN A 7 -1.68 -41.84 -44.63
C ASN A 7 -1.77 -42.35 -43.18
N ARG A 8 -0.65 -42.37 -42.47
CA ARG A 8 -0.63 -42.55 -41.03
C ARG A 8 -1.32 -41.36 -40.42
N ARG A 9 -2.63 -41.38 -40.34
CA ARG A 9 -3.32 -40.60 -39.32
C ARG A 9 -2.81 -41.11 -37.99
N THR A 10 -1.90 -40.35 -37.37
CA THR A 10 -1.55 -40.53 -35.98
C THR A 10 -2.85 -40.29 -35.19
N LYS A 11 -3.51 -41.38 -34.85
CA LYS A 11 -4.63 -41.40 -33.93
C LYS A 11 -4.02 -41.01 -32.57
N THR A 12 -3.93 -39.71 -32.30
CA THR A 12 -3.62 -39.23 -30.93
C THR A 12 -4.65 -39.89 -30.05
N SER A 13 -4.22 -40.86 -29.28
CA SER A 13 -5.09 -41.60 -28.37
C SER A 13 -5.73 -40.60 -27.40
N SER A 14 -6.97 -40.82 -27.03
CA SER A 14 -7.64 -39.98 -26.02
C SER A 14 -6.78 -39.79 -24.78
N PHE A 15 -5.94 -40.74 -24.49
CA PHE A 15 -4.95 -40.74 -23.41
C PHE A 15 -3.95 -39.57 -23.53
N GLU A 16 -3.41 -39.30 -24.72
CA GLU A 16 -2.50 -38.16 -24.97
C GLU A 16 -3.18 -36.81 -24.68
N ARG A 17 -4.47 -36.67 -25.04
CA ARG A 17 -5.25 -35.46 -24.77
C ARG A 17 -5.50 -35.25 -23.28
N TYR A 18 -5.82 -36.30 -22.54
CA TYR A 18 -5.99 -36.23 -21.10
C TYR A 18 -4.67 -35.89 -20.40
N LEU A 19 -3.57 -36.42 -20.85
CA LEU A 19 -2.24 -36.14 -20.32
C LEU A 19 -1.83 -34.67 -20.50
N THR A 20 -2.11 -34.08 -21.67
CA THR A 20 -1.82 -32.65 -21.91
C THR A 20 -2.75 -31.74 -21.10
N VAL A 21 -4.03 -32.07 -20.99
CA VAL A 21 -4.99 -31.29 -20.20
C VAL A 21 -4.64 -31.31 -18.71
N THR A 22 -4.31 -32.49 -18.16
CA THR A 22 -3.91 -32.61 -16.76
C THR A 22 -2.61 -31.88 -16.46
N PHE A 23 -1.65 -31.89 -17.39
CA PHE A 23 -0.40 -31.14 -17.24
C PHE A 23 -0.64 -29.62 -17.22
N VAL A 24 -1.46 -29.11 -18.14
CA VAL A 24 -1.83 -27.69 -18.19
C VAL A 24 -2.56 -27.27 -16.92
N LEU A 25 -3.50 -28.08 -16.45
CA LEU A 25 -4.24 -27.81 -15.21
C LEU A 25 -3.32 -27.77 -14.01
N LEU A 26 -2.38 -28.70 -13.90
CA LEU A 26 -1.38 -28.74 -12.84
C LEU A 26 -0.50 -27.48 -12.87
N LEU A 27 -0.06 -27.07 -14.05
CA LEU A 27 0.77 -25.87 -14.23
C LEU A 27 0.00 -24.60 -13.82
N LEU A 28 -1.28 -24.49 -14.16
CA LEU A 28 -2.14 -23.39 -13.74
C LEU A 28 -2.34 -23.36 -12.21
N THR A 29 -2.51 -24.52 -11.57
CA THR A 29 -2.64 -24.59 -10.11
C THR A 29 -1.36 -24.18 -9.40
N VAL A 30 -0.19 -24.56 -9.93
CA VAL A 30 1.11 -24.14 -9.40
C VAL A 30 1.32 -22.63 -9.54
N ILE A 31 0.98 -22.05 -10.70
CA ILE A 31 1.07 -20.60 -10.92
C ILE A 31 0.14 -19.87 -9.94
N LEU A 32 -1.11 -20.31 -9.81
CA LEU A 32 -2.07 -19.73 -8.88
C LEU A 32 -1.57 -19.80 -7.42
N PHE A 33 -1.00 -20.94 -7.04
CA PHE A 33 -0.41 -21.14 -5.72
C PHE A 33 0.74 -20.17 -5.48
N VAL A 34 1.68 -20.05 -6.41
CA VAL A 34 2.80 -19.10 -6.33
C VAL A 34 2.29 -17.66 -6.21
N VAL A 35 1.32 -17.24 -7.03
CA VAL A 35 0.75 -15.88 -6.98
C VAL A 35 0.06 -15.60 -5.65
N LEU A 36 -0.65 -16.57 -5.07
CA LEU A 36 -1.31 -16.41 -3.77
C LEU A 36 -0.29 -16.37 -2.61
N PHE A 37 0.79 -17.14 -2.70
CA PHE A 37 1.80 -17.19 -1.64
C PHE A 37 2.86 -16.09 -1.75
N THR A 38 3.12 -15.53 -2.93
CA THR A 38 4.01 -14.35 -3.08
C THR A 38 3.37 -13.06 -2.59
N LYS A 39 2.09 -13.07 -2.28
CA LYS A 39 1.41 -11.96 -1.55
C LYS A 39 1.58 -12.05 -0.02
N THR A 40 2.39 -12.95 0.49
CA THR A 40 2.84 -12.87 1.88
C THR A 40 3.73 -11.65 1.99
N GLY A 41 3.08 -10.55 2.42
CA GLY A 41 3.63 -9.24 2.49
C GLY A 41 4.99 -9.22 3.17
N THR A 42 5.87 -8.40 2.65
CA THR A 42 6.80 -7.69 3.50
C THR A 42 6.01 -7.25 4.72
N ALA A 43 6.34 -7.78 5.89
CA ALA A 43 5.81 -7.26 7.14
C ALA A 43 6.21 -5.79 7.15
N GLU A 44 5.24 -4.88 6.94
CA GLU A 44 5.47 -3.47 7.20
C GLU A 44 5.84 -3.36 8.67
N PRO A 45 6.90 -2.62 9.00
CA PRO A 45 7.27 -2.43 10.39
C PRO A 45 6.07 -1.83 11.13
N GLU A 46 5.59 -2.50 12.15
CA GLU A 46 4.50 -2.02 12.98
C GLU A 46 5.04 -0.95 13.91
N TYR A 47 4.67 0.31 13.66
CA TYR A 47 5.03 1.44 14.51
C TYR A 47 3.91 1.72 15.52
N LYS A 48 4.31 1.92 16.77
CA LYS A 48 3.40 2.42 17.78
C LYS A 48 3.52 3.94 17.88
N CYS A 49 2.45 4.63 17.52
CA CYS A 49 2.41 6.10 17.48
C CYS A 49 1.82 6.66 18.78
N TYR A 50 2.55 7.58 19.40
CA TYR A 50 2.14 8.29 20.61
C TYR A 50 1.87 9.75 20.27
N LYS A 51 0.64 10.19 20.46
CA LYS A 51 0.21 11.56 20.18
C LYS A 51 0.55 12.50 21.35
N LYS A 52 1.19 13.61 21.04
CA LYS A 52 1.39 14.77 21.92
C LYS A 52 0.91 16.02 21.23
N LEU A 53 0.54 17.04 21.99
CA LEU A 53 0.20 18.35 21.47
C LEU A 53 1.33 19.33 21.76
N VAL A 54 1.70 20.11 20.75
CA VAL A 54 2.68 21.19 20.87
C VAL A 54 2.06 22.50 20.44
N SER A 55 2.34 23.59 21.13
CA SER A 55 1.91 24.94 20.75
C SER A 55 2.97 25.57 19.86
N VAL A 56 2.63 25.87 18.63
CA VAL A 56 3.52 26.45 17.62
C VAL A 56 3.09 27.88 17.37
N LYS A 57 4.06 28.82 17.41
CA LYS A 57 3.82 30.20 17.02
C LYS A 57 3.84 30.31 15.50
N ILE A 58 2.82 30.94 14.94
CA ILE A 58 2.72 31.18 13.49
C ILE A 58 3.58 32.39 13.13
N GLU A 59 4.60 32.17 12.33
CA GLU A 59 5.48 33.21 11.83
C GLU A 59 4.92 33.83 10.52
N GLN A 60 5.49 34.98 10.12
CA GLN A 60 5.11 35.62 8.89
C GLN A 60 5.51 34.77 7.67
N GLY A 61 4.55 34.44 6.82
CA GLY A 61 4.75 33.59 5.64
C GLY A 61 4.43 32.11 5.88
N ASP A 62 4.10 31.73 7.12
CA ASP A 62 3.67 30.37 7.41
C ASP A 62 2.28 30.09 6.83
N SER A 63 2.11 28.86 6.39
CA SER A 63 0.82 28.29 6.00
C SER A 63 0.50 27.08 6.87
N LEU A 64 -0.76 26.72 6.94
CA LEU A 64 -1.15 25.48 7.61
C LEU A 64 -0.44 24.26 7.03
N TRP A 65 -0.24 24.25 5.72
CA TRP A 65 0.50 23.22 5.03
C TRP A 65 1.97 23.16 5.42
N SER A 66 2.68 24.32 5.50
CA SER A 66 4.09 24.34 5.88
C SER A 66 4.30 23.84 7.31
N ILE A 67 3.45 24.28 8.24
CA ILE A 67 3.48 23.82 9.63
C ILE A 67 3.17 22.33 9.71
N ALA A 68 2.14 21.86 9.02
CA ALA A 68 1.80 20.45 8.98
C ALA A 68 2.95 19.59 8.46
N THR A 69 3.60 19.99 7.38
CA THR A 69 4.73 19.25 6.80
C THR A 69 5.93 19.15 7.73
N GLU A 70 6.18 20.17 8.54
CA GLU A 70 7.27 20.19 9.51
C GLU A 70 7.08 19.16 10.63
N TYR A 71 5.85 18.98 11.11
CA TYR A 71 5.52 18.08 12.23
C TYR A 71 4.96 16.73 11.80
N TYR A 72 4.80 16.50 10.50
CA TYR A 72 4.23 15.29 9.96
C TYR A 72 5.15 14.06 10.14
N SER A 73 4.56 12.95 10.53
CA SER A 73 5.23 11.64 10.65
C SER A 73 4.53 10.63 9.74
N PRO A 74 5.15 10.26 8.60
CA PRO A 74 4.54 9.34 7.63
C PRO A 74 4.20 7.97 8.21
N GLU A 75 4.93 7.55 9.24
CA GLU A 75 4.72 6.28 9.94
C GLU A 75 3.41 6.24 10.75
N CYS A 76 2.84 7.43 11.03
CA CYS A 76 1.67 7.57 11.89
C CYS A 76 0.39 7.95 11.14
N GLY A 77 0.42 8.05 9.81
CA GLY A 77 -0.78 8.31 9.02
C GLY A 77 -0.52 9.11 7.74
N ASP A 78 -1.61 9.59 7.14
CA ASP A 78 -1.59 10.37 5.90
C ASP A 78 -1.56 11.88 6.18
N LEU A 79 -0.84 12.64 5.35
CA LEU A 79 -0.65 14.09 5.53
C LEU A 79 -1.97 14.89 5.44
N HIS A 80 -2.90 14.51 4.55
CA HIS A 80 -4.18 15.21 4.42
C HIS A 80 -5.03 15.06 5.68
N ASN A 81 -5.11 13.82 6.18
CA ASN A 81 -5.80 13.52 7.42
C ASN A 81 -5.15 14.26 8.61
N TYR A 82 -3.83 14.39 8.58
CA TYR A 82 -3.08 15.13 9.60
C TYR A 82 -3.40 16.64 9.58
N ILE A 83 -3.50 17.25 8.41
CA ILE A 83 -3.93 18.65 8.25
C ILE A 83 -5.34 18.84 8.78
N ASP A 84 -6.27 17.95 8.47
CA ASP A 84 -7.64 18.00 8.98
C ASP A 84 -7.67 17.84 10.50
N GLU A 85 -6.82 17.00 11.06
CA GLU A 85 -6.67 16.87 12.52
C GLU A 85 -6.16 18.15 13.19
N ILE A 86 -5.20 18.87 12.57
CA ILE A 86 -4.76 20.18 13.05
C ILE A 86 -5.92 21.19 13.05
N LYS A 87 -6.71 21.20 11.97
CA LYS A 87 -7.90 22.07 11.85
C LYS A 87 -8.92 21.77 12.95
N ASP A 88 -9.25 20.51 13.16
CA ASP A 88 -10.19 20.07 14.18
C ASP A 88 -9.70 20.42 15.59
N THR A 89 -8.43 20.21 15.87
CA THR A 89 -7.80 20.52 17.17
C THR A 89 -7.88 22.01 17.51
N ASN A 90 -7.85 22.88 16.50
CA ASN A 90 -7.87 24.33 16.64
C ASN A 90 -9.23 24.97 16.29
N ASN A 91 -10.26 24.18 15.99
CA ASN A 91 -11.57 24.64 15.54
C ASN A 91 -11.50 25.56 14.31
N LEU A 92 -10.63 25.25 13.36
CA LEU A 92 -10.47 26.00 12.12
C LEU A 92 -11.50 25.52 11.08
N SER A 93 -12.24 26.47 10.49
CA SER A 93 -13.19 26.16 9.40
C SER A 93 -12.52 26.06 8.04
N GLY A 94 -11.26 26.47 7.91
CA GLY A 94 -10.48 26.50 6.67
C GLY A 94 -8.99 26.53 6.93
N ASP A 95 -8.22 26.80 5.90
CA ASP A 95 -6.76 26.76 5.95
C ASP A 95 -6.12 28.09 6.36
N THR A 96 -6.94 29.10 6.67
CA THR A 96 -6.47 30.44 7.03
C THR A 96 -5.94 30.47 8.46
N ILE A 97 -4.68 30.83 8.60
CA ILE A 97 -4.01 31.08 9.88
C ILE A 97 -3.41 32.49 9.91
N HIS A 98 -3.19 33.02 11.11
CA HIS A 98 -2.71 34.39 11.29
C HIS A 98 -1.35 34.43 11.99
N SER A 99 -0.38 35.13 11.38
CA SER A 99 0.96 35.33 11.99
C SER A 99 0.83 36.01 13.34
N GLY A 100 1.69 35.62 14.28
CA GLY A 100 1.67 36.10 15.66
C GLY A 100 0.73 35.36 16.62
N SER A 101 -0.19 34.55 16.07
CA SER A 101 -1.04 33.64 16.84
C SER A 101 -0.35 32.30 17.11
N TYR A 102 -0.93 31.52 18.00
CA TYR A 102 -0.45 30.15 18.30
C TYR A 102 -1.44 29.13 17.77
N ILE A 103 -0.93 28.02 17.29
CA ILE A 103 -1.71 26.87 16.83
C ILE A 103 -1.25 25.61 17.57
N LEU A 104 -2.21 24.78 17.98
CA LEU A 104 -1.93 23.47 18.58
C LEU A 104 -1.73 22.47 17.47
N VAL A 105 -0.56 21.81 17.46
CA VAL A 105 -0.19 20.83 16.45
C VAL A 105 -0.04 19.48 17.14
N PRO A 106 -0.78 18.45 16.66
CA PRO A 106 -0.55 17.07 17.10
C PRO A 106 0.85 16.62 16.63
N TYR A 107 1.67 16.22 17.55
CA TYR A 107 3.00 15.68 17.27
C TYR A 107 3.04 14.20 17.60
N TYR A 108 3.46 13.40 16.65
CA TYR A 108 3.53 11.96 16.79
C TYR A 108 4.97 11.50 17.00
N LEU A 109 5.20 10.82 18.12
CA LEU A 109 6.38 10.04 18.37
C LEU A 109 6.07 8.59 17.98
N TYR A 110 6.95 7.96 17.22
CA TYR A 110 6.81 6.57 16.86
C TYR A 110 7.95 5.73 17.43
N ALA A 111 7.63 4.50 17.80
CA ALA A 111 8.60 3.49 18.20
C ALA A 111 8.41 2.26 17.33
N ASP A 112 9.50 1.75 16.78
CA ASP A 112 9.50 0.47 16.09
C ASP A 112 9.35 -0.64 17.13
N ILE A 113 8.29 -1.44 16.99
CA ILE A 113 7.99 -2.56 17.89
C ILE A 113 8.28 -3.92 17.25
N SER A 114 9.03 -3.93 16.15
CA SER A 114 9.40 -5.14 15.40
C SER A 114 10.53 -5.95 16.06
N GLU A 115 10.59 -6.02 17.38
CA GLU A 115 11.48 -6.95 18.10
C GLU A 115 10.77 -8.29 18.39
#